data_1d9e03c50f7affec408f04eba9e9e543
#
_entry.id   1d9e03c50f7affec408f04eba9e9e543
#
_cell.length_a   1.000
_cell.length_b   1.000
_cell.length_c   1.000
_cell.angle_alpha   90.00
_cell.angle_beta   90.00
_cell.angle_gamma   90.00
#
_symmetry.space_group_name_H-M   'P 1'
#
loop_
_entity.id
_entity.type
_entity.pdbx_description
1 polymer ?
#
loop_
_entity_poly.entity_id
_entity_poly.type
_entity_poly.pdbx_seq_one_letter_code
_entity_poly.pdbx_strand_id
1 'polypeptide(L)'
;MKHQRVFQEPFMRDYFSLTEPQERRQAILDFMGKEDLLEAGSMYLIFGPQSSDPEGNIVLVAHYDTVFDPQWEKEVIVEGGRWTSPHGLGADDGAGVLALMHLYHYYKEVEPQNMPFFIFTDKEEKGMQGAWELAENSKIAFEKALYFIEIDRRGFKECVFYNGEPENFISYIESFGFNMEYGSGSDISVLGPRYNLCSVNLSAGYYSSHSKREYFVPEHLFYTVERVKEMLRNKPTSPFRLK
;
A
#
# COMPACT_ATOMS: atom_id res chain seq x y z
N MET A 1 0.04 -21.82 -2.89
CA MET A 1 -0.64 -20.63 -3.48
C MET A 1 0.32 -19.46 -3.40
N LYS A 2 0.37 -18.58 -4.43
CA LYS A 2 1.34 -17.47 -4.50
C LYS A 2 1.19 -16.47 -3.36
N HIS A 3 -0.04 -16.12 -2.94
CA HIS A 3 -0.27 -15.20 -1.83
C HIS A 3 0.38 -15.65 -0.52
N GLN A 4 0.42 -16.94 -0.22
CA GLN A 4 1.06 -17.47 1.00
C GLN A 4 2.58 -17.31 0.99
N ARG A 5 3.19 -17.22 -0.20
CA ARG A 5 4.63 -17.09 -0.37
C ARG A 5 5.15 -15.73 0.05
N VAL A 6 4.35 -14.67 -0.10
CA VAL A 6 4.78 -13.28 0.16
C VAL A 6 5.26 -13.11 1.61
N PHE A 7 4.56 -13.71 2.57
CA PHE A 7 4.92 -13.61 3.99
C PHE A 7 5.85 -14.73 4.48
N GLN A 8 6.45 -15.50 3.56
CA GLN A 8 7.52 -16.41 3.92
C GLN A 8 8.85 -15.65 4.00
N GLU A 9 9.66 -15.97 5.01
CA GLU A 9 10.93 -15.29 5.26
C GLU A 9 11.82 -15.16 4.02
N PRO A 10 12.06 -16.19 3.19
CA PRO A 10 12.91 -16.04 2.01
C PRO A 10 12.42 -14.95 1.05
N PHE A 11 11.12 -14.90 0.78
CA PHE A 11 10.55 -13.91 -0.14
C PHE A 11 10.66 -12.48 0.40
N MET A 12 10.30 -12.26 1.67
CA MET A 12 10.43 -10.95 2.30
C MET A 12 11.89 -10.49 2.36
N ARG A 13 12.80 -11.41 2.68
CA ARG A 13 14.24 -11.14 2.71
C ARG A 13 14.75 -10.70 1.35
N ASP A 14 14.41 -11.45 0.29
CA ASP A 14 14.77 -11.11 -1.09
C ASP A 14 14.24 -9.71 -1.47
N TYR A 15 12.98 -9.42 -1.14
CA TYR A 15 12.38 -8.12 -1.46
C TYR A 15 13.05 -6.96 -0.71
N PHE A 16 13.27 -7.09 0.60
CA PHE A 16 13.94 -6.06 1.40
C PHE A 16 15.42 -5.89 1.06
N SER A 17 16.05 -6.85 0.38
CA SER A 17 17.42 -6.72 -0.13
C SER A 17 17.52 -5.83 -1.36
N LEU A 18 16.42 -5.57 -2.05
CA LEU A 18 16.41 -4.67 -3.22
C LEU A 18 16.63 -3.23 -2.77
N THR A 19 17.61 -2.58 -3.37
CA THR A 19 18.04 -1.22 -2.97
C THR A 19 17.51 -0.15 -3.91
N GLU A 20 17.45 -0.45 -5.22
CA GLU A 20 17.03 0.51 -6.24
C GLU A 20 15.52 0.48 -6.45
N PRO A 21 14.84 1.63 -6.58
CA PRO A 21 13.41 1.69 -6.90
C PRO A 21 13.05 0.90 -8.16
N GLN A 22 13.92 0.89 -9.17
CA GLN A 22 13.70 0.16 -10.41
C GLN A 22 13.73 -1.37 -10.22
N GLU A 23 14.56 -1.87 -9.31
CA GLU A 23 14.57 -3.30 -8.94
C GLU A 23 13.26 -3.68 -8.24
N ARG A 24 12.79 -2.85 -7.30
CA ARG A 24 11.49 -3.04 -6.62
C ARG A 24 10.33 -2.98 -7.61
N ARG A 25 10.33 -2.00 -8.53
CA ARG A 25 9.36 -1.93 -9.62
C ARG A 25 9.34 -3.20 -10.46
N GLN A 26 10.52 -3.71 -10.84
CA GLN A 26 10.62 -4.94 -11.62
C GLN A 26 10.12 -6.14 -10.83
N ALA A 27 10.46 -6.24 -9.54
CA ALA A 27 9.97 -7.31 -8.67
C ALA A 27 8.42 -7.31 -8.55
N ILE A 28 7.79 -6.13 -8.48
CA ILE A 28 6.33 -5.99 -8.51
C ILE A 28 5.78 -6.52 -9.84
N LEU A 29 6.32 -6.08 -10.98
CA LEU A 29 5.87 -6.52 -12.30
C LEU A 29 6.01 -8.04 -12.50
N ASP A 30 7.12 -8.62 -12.06
CA ASP A 30 7.40 -10.05 -12.20
C ASP A 30 6.52 -10.90 -11.28
N PHE A 31 6.22 -10.41 -10.08
CA PHE A 31 5.38 -11.12 -9.13
C PHE A 31 3.89 -11.00 -9.45
N MET A 32 3.41 -9.81 -9.77
CA MET A 32 1.99 -9.55 -10.08
C MET A 32 1.57 -10.16 -11.44
N GLY A 33 2.46 -10.10 -12.42
CA GLY A 33 2.21 -10.55 -13.80
C GLY A 33 1.83 -9.38 -14.72
N LYS A 34 2.54 -9.27 -15.83
CA LYS A 34 2.34 -8.17 -16.79
C LYS A 34 0.98 -8.22 -17.48
N GLU A 35 0.35 -9.39 -17.52
CA GLU A 35 -0.97 -9.61 -18.11
C GLU A 35 -2.11 -8.92 -17.37
N ASP A 36 -1.92 -8.61 -16.09
CA ASP A 36 -2.91 -7.94 -15.25
C ASP A 36 -2.58 -6.46 -15.00
N LEU A 37 -1.52 -5.96 -15.63
CA LEU A 37 -1.18 -4.55 -15.59
C LEU A 37 -2.17 -3.77 -16.44
N LEU A 38 -2.95 -2.90 -15.81
CA LEU A 38 -3.95 -2.07 -16.47
C LEU A 38 -3.34 -0.80 -17.05
N GLU A 39 -2.45 -0.16 -16.31
CA GLU A 39 -1.79 1.09 -16.70
C GLU A 39 -0.42 1.22 -16.03
N ALA A 40 0.53 1.87 -16.71
CA ALA A 40 1.82 2.22 -16.16
C ALA A 40 2.26 3.60 -16.63
N GLY A 41 2.65 4.45 -15.69
CA GLY A 41 3.40 5.67 -15.93
C GLY A 41 4.90 5.47 -15.71
N SER A 42 5.63 6.57 -15.69
CA SER A 42 7.05 6.53 -15.34
C SER A 42 7.27 6.25 -13.86
N MET A 43 6.36 6.72 -13.00
CA MET A 43 6.43 6.65 -11.54
C MET A 43 5.21 5.95 -10.89
N TYR A 44 4.40 5.23 -11.65
CA TYR A 44 3.32 4.44 -11.08
C TYR A 44 3.01 3.16 -11.89
N LEU A 45 2.37 2.21 -11.22
CA LEU A 45 1.80 0.99 -11.79
C LEU A 45 0.39 0.80 -11.25
N ILE A 46 -0.54 0.38 -12.10
CA ILE A 46 -1.92 0.06 -11.71
C ILE A 46 -2.27 -1.34 -12.15
N PHE A 47 -2.68 -2.17 -11.19
CA PHE A 47 -3.23 -3.50 -11.40
C PHE A 47 -4.68 -3.55 -10.91
N GLY A 48 -5.47 -4.49 -11.41
CA GLY A 48 -6.85 -4.61 -10.95
C GLY A 48 -7.66 -5.59 -11.79
N PRO A 49 -8.99 -5.58 -11.62
CA PRO A 49 -9.87 -6.41 -12.43
C PRO A 49 -9.82 -5.99 -13.90
N GLN A 50 -9.95 -6.97 -14.81
CA GLN A 50 -9.86 -6.71 -16.26
C GLN A 50 -10.92 -5.74 -16.81
N SER A 51 -12.01 -5.50 -16.09
CA SER A 51 -13.01 -4.50 -16.46
C SER A 51 -12.43 -3.07 -16.50
N SER A 52 -11.32 -2.82 -15.80
CA SER A 52 -10.72 -1.48 -15.58
C SER A 52 -11.70 -0.39 -15.10
N ASP A 53 -12.93 -0.74 -14.72
CA ASP A 53 -13.91 0.17 -14.13
C ASP A 53 -13.83 0.09 -12.61
N PRO A 54 -13.46 1.17 -11.91
CA PRO A 54 -13.34 1.19 -10.46
C PRO A 54 -14.68 1.31 -9.73
N GLU A 55 -15.81 1.36 -10.43
CA GLU A 55 -17.13 1.48 -9.80
C GLU A 55 -17.37 0.34 -8.79
N GLY A 56 -17.74 0.71 -7.57
CA GLY A 56 -17.98 -0.24 -6.48
C GLY A 56 -16.73 -0.95 -5.95
N ASN A 57 -15.53 -0.48 -6.29
CA ASN A 57 -14.27 -1.04 -5.81
C ASN A 57 -13.54 -0.10 -4.84
N ILE A 58 -12.75 -0.71 -3.96
CA ILE A 58 -11.76 -0.03 -3.12
C ILE A 58 -10.44 -0.01 -3.89
N VAL A 59 -9.66 1.05 -3.69
CA VAL A 59 -8.33 1.22 -4.31
C VAL A 59 -7.27 1.14 -3.23
N LEU A 60 -6.31 0.24 -3.38
CA LEU A 60 -5.19 0.04 -2.46
C LEU A 60 -3.94 0.71 -3.01
N VAL A 61 -3.19 1.40 -2.15
CA VAL A 61 -2.00 2.19 -2.52
C VAL A 61 -0.82 1.81 -1.65
N ALA A 62 0.38 1.79 -2.22
CA ALA A 62 1.67 1.68 -1.53
C ALA A 62 2.76 2.27 -2.41
N HIS A 63 3.85 2.80 -1.80
CA HIS A 63 5.00 3.29 -2.57
C HIS A 63 6.19 2.32 -2.52
N TYR A 64 6.99 2.27 -3.59
CA TYR A 64 8.11 1.34 -3.67
C TYR A 64 9.49 2.00 -3.56
N ASP A 65 9.57 3.32 -3.51
CA ASP A 65 10.83 4.02 -3.17
C ASP A 65 11.09 4.00 -1.65
N THR A 66 12.23 4.52 -1.26
CA THR A 66 12.65 4.64 0.14
C THR A 66 13.67 5.76 0.28
N VAL A 67 13.81 6.33 1.47
CA VAL A 67 14.82 7.37 1.79
C VAL A 67 16.27 6.85 1.81
N PHE A 68 16.48 5.54 1.83
CA PHE A 68 17.81 4.97 2.01
C PHE A 68 18.62 5.00 0.71
N ASP A 69 19.93 5.31 0.84
CA ASP A 69 20.87 5.34 -0.28
C ASP A 69 21.03 3.92 -0.87
N PRO A 70 20.75 3.73 -2.16
CA PRO A 70 20.87 2.43 -2.83
C PRO A 70 22.31 1.90 -2.91
N GLN A 71 23.33 2.72 -2.68
CA GLN A 71 24.74 2.28 -2.65
C GLN A 71 25.04 1.33 -1.49
N TRP A 72 24.19 1.30 -0.46
CA TRP A 72 24.39 0.40 0.68
C TRP A 72 23.78 -0.96 0.42
N GLU A 73 24.61 -1.99 0.35
CA GLU A 73 24.14 -3.38 0.36
C GLU A 73 23.31 -3.63 1.63
N LYS A 74 22.12 -4.18 1.47
CA LYS A 74 21.21 -4.42 2.61
C LYS A 74 21.37 -5.85 3.12
N GLU A 75 21.96 -5.96 4.29
CA GLU A 75 21.91 -7.17 5.10
C GLU A 75 20.62 -7.18 5.93
N VAL A 76 19.71 -8.10 5.63
CA VAL A 76 18.46 -8.27 6.38
C VAL A 76 18.70 -9.20 7.56
N ILE A 77 18.49 -8.69 8.77
CA ILE A 77 18.67 -9.40 10.04
C ILE A 77 17.30 -9.66 10.64
N VAL A 78 17.05 -10.91 11.05
CA VAL A 78 15.77 -11.32 11.68
C VAL A 78 16.06 -11.88 13.06
N GLU A 79 15.61 -11.17 14.10
CA GLU A 79 15.81 -11.54 15.49
C GLU A 79 14.54 -11.26 16.31
N GLY A 80 14.07 -12.24 17.07
CA GLY A 80 12.92 -12.07 17.98
C GLY A 80 11.65 -11.57 17.29
N GLY A 81 11.41 -11.96 16.03
CA GLY A 81 10.26 -11.51 15.23
C GLY A 81 10.41 -10.10 14.64
N ARG A 82 11.56 -9.45 14.82
CA ARG A 82 11.88 -8.15 14.22
C ARG A 82 12.82 -8.30 13.05
N TRP A 83 12.55 -7.53 12.01
CA TRP A 83 13.35 -7.43 10.81
C TRP A 83 14.06 -6.09 10.79
N THR A 84 15.36 -6.08 10.61
CA THR A 84 16.21 -4.89 10.64
C THR A 84 17.26 -4.93 9.55
N SER A 85 17.91 -3.79 9.29
CA SER A 85 19.14 -3.71 8.50
C SER A 85 20.05 -2.62 9.05
N PRO A 86 21.39 -2.78 9.04
CA PRO A 86 22.32 -1.78 9.57
C PRO A 86 22.22 -0.40 8.88
N HIS A 87 21.71 -0.36 7.68
CA HIS A 87 21.58 0.86 6.87
C HIS A 87 20.13 1.33 6.66
N GLY A 88 19.17 0.72 7.37
CA GLY A 88 17.75 0.92 7.19
C GLY A 88 17.13 -0.17 6.29
N LEU A 89 16.00 -0.69 6.69
CA LEU A 89 15.37 -1.83 6.01
C LEU A 89 14.60 -1.41 4.75
N GLY A 90 14.04 -0.19 4.74
CA GLY A 90 13.12 0.28 3.70
C GLY A 90 11.76 -0.43 3.80
N ALA A 91 11.32 -0.67 5.05
CA ALA A 91 10.00 -1.17 5.36
C ALA A 91 8.93 -0.08 5.19
N ASP A 92 9.31 1.15 5.25
CA ASP A 92 8.66 2.33 4.74
C ASP A 92 9.00 2.49 3.24
N ASP A 93 8.15 2.18 2.23
CA ASP A 93 6.88 1.44 2.38
C ASP A 93 6.97 0.04 1.72
N GLY A 94 8.14 -0.60 1.80
CA GLY A 94 8.28 -2.00 1.34
C GLY A 94 7.28 -2.96 2.00
N ALA A 95 6.81 -2.64 3.21
CA ALA A 95 5.81 -3.42 3.91
C ALA A 95 4.44 -3.32 3.23
N GLY A 96 4.00 -2.14 2.87
CA GLY A 96 2.76 -1.94 2.10
C GLY A 96 2.81 -2.61 0.73
N VAL A 97 3.95 -2.52 0.03
CA VAL A 97 4.12 -3.25 -1.24
C VAL A 97 3.92 -4.76 -1.04
N LEU A 98 4.52 -5.36 -0.01
CA LEU A 98 4.32 -6.78 0.31
C LEU A 98 2.85 -7.09 0.64
N ALA A 99 2.16 -6.20 1.38
CA ALA A 99 0.73 -6.35 1.64
C ALA A 99 -0.10 -6.36 0.35
N LEU A 100 0.13 -5.41 -0.54
CA LEU A 100 -0.57 -5.32 -1.82
C LEU A 100 -0.30 -6.55 -2.69
N MET A 101 0.95 -7.01 -2.79
CA MET A 101 1.32 -8.23 -3.53
C MET A 101 0.59 -9.47 -2.97
N HIS A 102 0.51 -9.61 -1.64
CA HIS A 102 -0.23 -10.68 -0.99
C HIS A 102 -1.73 -10.62 -1.31
N LEU A 103 -2.35 -9.44 -1.12
CA LEU A 103 -3.78 -9.22 -1.36
C LEU A 103 -4.15 -9.48 -2.83
N TYR A 104 -3.33 -9.02 -3.77
CA TYR A 104 -3.54 -9.27 -5.19
C TYR A 104 -3.66 -10.77 -5.50
N HIS A 105 -2.68 -11.58 -5.11
CA HIS A 105 -2.73 -13.01 -5.38
C HIS A 105 -3.79 -13.73 -4.56
N TYR A 106 -4.10 -13.25 -3.34
CA TYR A 106 -5.22 -13.77 -2.58
C TYR A 106 -6.53 -13.60 -3.35
N TYR A 107 -6.84 -12.39 -3.82
CA TYR A 107 -8.06 -12.14 -4.57
C TYR A 107 -8.06 -12.84 -5.92
N LYS A 108 -6.95 -12.85 -6.63
CA LYS A 108 -6.84 -13.58 -7.91
C LYS A 108 -7.10 -15.08 -7.77
N GLU A 109 -6.66 -15.71 -6.66
CA GLU A 109 -6.74 -17.17 -6.45
C GLU A 109 -7.99 -17.61 -5.68
N VAL A 110 -8.52 -16.79 -4.77
CA VAL A 110 -9.52 -17.22 -3.78
C VAL A 110 -10.85 -16.47 -3.93
N GLU A 111 -10.82 -15.16 -4.13
CA GLU A 111 -12.03 -14.32 -4.17
C GLU A 111 -12.00 -13.33 -5.36
N PRO A 112 -11.89 -13.79 -6.63
CA PRO A 112 -11.71 -12.91 -7.78
C PRO A 112 -12.83 -11.88 -8.00
N GLN A 113 -14.03 -12.18 -7.51
CA GLN A 113 -15.18 -11.27 -7.58
C GLN A 113 -15.03 -10.02 -6.70
N ASN A 114 -14.12 -10.05 -5.72
CA ASN A 114 -13.85 -8.96 -4.80
C ASN A 114 -12.52 -8.24 -5.07
N MET A 115 -11.90 -8.51 -6.24
CA MET A 115 -10.60 -7.95 -6.63
C MET A 115 -10.60 -6.43 -6.56
N PRO A 116 -9.77 -5.79 -5.72
CA PRO A 116 -9.64 -4.34 -5.69
C PRO A 116 -8.69 -3.85 -6.78
N PHE A 117 -8.53 -2.52 -6.88
CA PHE A 117 -7.43 -1.92 -7.62
C PHE A 117 -6.19 -1.80 -6.72
N PHE A 118 -5.02 -1.94 -7.32
CA PHE A 118 -3.72 -1.83 -6.66
C PHE A 118 -2.89 -0.78 -7.38
N ILE A 119 -2.45 0.22 -6.67
CA ILE A 119 -1.57 1.28 -7.14
C ILE A 119 -0.24 1.17 -6.42
N PHE A 120 0.84 1.17 -7.19
CA PHE A 120 2.19 1.29 -6.68
C PHE A 120 2.82 2.56 -7.24
N THR A 121 3.36 3.40 -6.38
CA THR A 121 3.95 4.70 -6.75
C THR A 121 5.44 4.73 -6.47
N ASP A 122 6.13 5.64 -7.14
CA ASP A 122 7.55 5.98 -6.93
C ASP A 122 7.66 7.42 -6.42
N LYS A 123 8.73 7.72 -5.70
CA LYS A 123 9.05 9.05 -5.21
C LYS A 123 7.99 9.67 -4.30
N GLU A 124 7.35 8.86 -3.48
CA GLU A 124 6.56 9.36 -2.37
C GLU A 124 7.44 10.22 -1.45
N GLU A 125 8.60 9.70 -1.07
CA GLU A 125 9.62 10.31 -0.20
C GLU A 125 10.24 11.60 -0.78
N LYS A 126 9.94 11.92 -2.02
CA LYS A 126 10.36 13.14 -2.72
C LYS A 126 9.18 14.06 -3.06
N GLY A 127 8.12 13.98 -2.25
CA GLY A 127 6.93 14.80 -2.38
C GLY A 127 5.85 14.19 -3.26
N MET A 128 5.63 12.88 -3.12
CA MET A 128 4.49 12.16 -3.73
C MET A 128 4.42 12.30 -5.26
N GLN A 129 5.61 12.32 -5.93
CA GLN A 129 5.67 12.61 -7.37
C GLN A 129 4.91 11.57 -8.20
N GLY A 130 4.94 10.30 -7.79
CA GLY A 130 4.19 9.23 -8.46
C GLY A 130 2.68 9.42 -8.35
N ALA A 131 2.18 9.83 -7.18
CA ALA A 131 0.77 10.16 -6.99
C ALA A 131 0.33 11.36 -7.83
N TRP A 132 1.16 12.40 -7.93
CA TRP A 132 0.89 13.54 -8.81
C TRP A 132 0.89 13.14 -10.28
N GLU A 133 1.88 12.34 -10.74
CA GLU A 133 1.88 11.85 -12.13
C GLU A 133 0.61 11.04 -12.44
N LEU A 134 0.20 10.15 -11.54
CA LEU A 134 -1.03 9.37 -11.68
C LEU A 134 -2.26 10.29 -11.73
N ALA A 135 -2.37 11.23 -10.79
CA ALA A 135 -3.50 12.17 -10.70
C ALA A 135 -3.69 13.00 -11.98
N GLU A 136 -2.61 13.30 -12.69
CA GLU A 136 -2.63 14.10 -13.93
C GLU A 136 -2.85 13.26 -15.18
N ASN A 137 -2.31 12.04 -15.23
CA ASN A 137 -2.18 11.29 -16.48
C ASN A 137 -2.99 9.99 -16.56
N SER A 138 -3.46 9.43 -15.44
CA SER A 138 -4.22 8.19 -15.45
C SER A 138 -5.53 8.33 -16.23
N LYS A 139 -5.83 7.30 -17.03
CA LYS A 139 -7.06 7.18 -17.81
C LYS A 139 -8.16 6.45 -17.05
N ILE A 140 -7.85 5.89 -15.89
CA ILE A 140 -8.81 5.18 -15.05
C ILE A 140 -9.63 6.19 -14.25
N ALA A 141 -10.95 6.09 -14.35
CA ALA A 141 -11.90 7.02 -13.72
C ALA A 141 -12.10 6.70 -12.23
N PHE A 142 -11.06 6.87 -11.40
CA PHE A 142 -11.10 6.52 -9.97
C PHE A 142 -12.14 7.28 -9.16
N GLU A 143 -12.69 8.39 -9.64
CA GLU A 143 -13.83 9.08 -9.02
C GLU A 143 -15.07 8.20 -8.85
N LYS A 144 -15.14 7.05 -9.52
CA LYS A 144 -16.21 6.06 -9.36
C LYS A 144 -15.93 5.04 -8.25
N ALA A 145 -14.69 4.99 -7.75
CA ALA A 145 -14.32 4.07 -6.67
C ALA A 145 -15.01 4.41 -5.35
N LEU A 146 -14.95 3.49 -4.39
CA LEU A 146 -15.57 3.66 -3.07
C LEU A 146 -14.75 4.57 -2.17
N TYR A 147 -13.46 4.32 -2.04
CA TYR A 147 -12.47 5.10 -1.28
C TYR A 147 -11.06 4.53 -1.51
N PHE A 148 -10.03 5.25 -1.05
CA PHE A 148 -8.64 4.80 -1.07
C PHE A 148 -8.21 4.25 0.28
N ILE A 149 -7.41 3.17 0.27
CA ILE A 149 -6.63 2.68 1.40
C ILE A 149 -5.15 2.69 1.00
N GLU A 150 -4.33 3.36 1.76
CA GLU A 150 -2.88 3.22 1.70
C GLU A 150 -2.40 2.39 2.89
N ILE A 151 -1.38 1.56 2.72
CA ILE A 151 -0.82 0.76 3.80
C ILE A 151 0.62 1.20 4.00
N ASP A 152 0.78 2.38 4.61
CA ASP A 152 2.06 3.09 4.72
C ASP A 152 2.16 3.86 6.05
N ARG A 153 1.38 3.51 7.07
CA ARG A 153 1.54 4.13 8.37
C ARG A 153 2.45 3.28 9.26
N ARG A 154 3.42 3.92 9.93
CA ARG A 154 4.16 3.25 11.00
C ARG A 154 3.22 2.78 12.10
N GLY A 155 3.54 1.67 12.77
CA GLY A 155 2.78 1.22 13.93
C GLY A 155 2.02 -0.08 13.71
N PHE A 156 0.96 -0.31 14.49
CA PHE A 156 0.24 -1.59 14.53
C PHE A 156 -1.25 -1.45 14.21
N LYS A 157 -1.94 -0.49 14.82
CA LYS A 157 -3.39 -0.30 14.72
C LYS A 157 -3.77 1.16 14.47
N GLU A 158 -2.81 1.96 14.11
CA GLU A 158 -3.05 3.37 13.82
C GLU A 158 -3.58 3.53 12.40
N CYS A 159 -4.45 4.52 12.22
CA CYS A 159 -4.87 5.00 10.92
C CYS A 159 -4.79 6.53 10.87
N VAL A 160 -4.54 7.08 9.68
CA VAL A 160 -4.42 8.52 9.46
C VAL A 160 -5.33 8.96 8.33
N PHE A 161 -5.97 10.10 8.53
CA PHE A 161 -6.80 10.80 7.56
C PHE A 161 -6.16 12.16 7.26
N TYR A 162 -6.12 12.58 5.99
CA TYR A 162 -5.36 13.76 5.57
C TYR A 162 -6.21 14.90 5.03
N ASN A 163 -7.46 14.64 4.64
CA ASN A 163 -8.23 15.54 3.78
C ASN A 163 -9.52 16.05 4.45
N GLY A 164 -9.63 15.94 5.77
CA GLY A 164 -10.83 16.34 6.52
C GLY A 164 -12.01 15.41 6.26
N GLU A 165 -11.74 14.12 6.25
CA GLU A 165 -12.73 13.07 6.04
C GLU A 165 -13.90 13.19 7.03
N PRO A 166 -15.13 12.89 6.57
CA PRO A 166 -16.31 13.01 7.41
C PRO A 166 -16.38 11.91 8.49
N GLU A 167 -17.01 12.22 9.61
CA GLU A 167 -17.13 11.35 10.79
C GLU A 167 -17.63 9.94 10.48
N ASN A 168 -18.58 9.81 9.55
CA ASN A 168 -19.12 8.50 9.16
C ASN A 168 -18.08 7.62 8.46
N PHE A 169 -17.10 8.20 7.74
CA PHE A 169 -15.99 7.44 7.17
C PHE A 169 -14.98 7.06 8.26
N ILE A 170 -14.64 7.99 9.14
CA ILE A 170 -13.73 7.74 10.27
C ILE A 170 -14.27 6.59 11.11
N SER A 171 -15.54 6.68 11.56
CA SER A 171 -16.19 5.63 12.34
C SER A 171 -16.28 4.28 11.60
N TYR A 172 -16.47 4.31 10.27
CA TYR A 172 -16.43 3.10 9.46
C TYR A 172 -15.06 2.42 9.51
N ILE A 173 -13.97 3.16 9.36
CA ILE A 173 -12.60 2.61 9.45
C ILE A 173 -12.29 2.11 10.88
N GLU A 174 -12.63 2.89 11.89
CA GLU A 174 -12.42 2.51 13.30
C GLU A 174 -13.17 1.23 13.69
N SER A 175 -14.31 0.95 13.06
CA SER A 175 -15.08 -0.28 13.29
C SER A 175 -14.31 -1.56 12.92
N PHE A 176 -13.24 -1.46 12.12
CA PHE A 176 -12.32 -2.56 11.80
C PHE A 176 -11.13 -2.67 12.78
N GLY A 177 -11.14 -1.90 13.88
CA GLY A 177 -10.17 -2.02 14.96
C GLY A 177 -8.92 -1.16 14.79
N PHE A 178 -9.01 -0.09 14.00
CA PHE A 178 -7.98 0.96 13.90
C PHE A 178 -8.30 2.14 14.82
N ASN A 179 -7.28 2.87 15.24
CA ASN A 179 -7.38 4.07 16.04
C ASN A 179 -6.83 5.26 15.25
N MET A 180 -7.57 6.36 15.21
CA MET A 180 -7.15 7.56 14.52
C MET A 180 -5.93 8.20 15.19
N GLU A 181 -4.95 8.55 14.36
CA GLU A 181 -3.75 9.29 14.72
C GLU A 181 -3.50 10.42 13.72
N TYR A 182 -2.52 11.28 14.01
CA TYR A 182 -2.13 12.37 13.13
C TYR A 182 -0.91 12.00 12.28
N GLY A 183 -0.89 12.49 11.03
CA GLY A 183 0.22 12.31 10.08
C GLY A 183 0.44 13.56 9.23
N SER A 184 1.56 13.60 8.52
CA SER A 184 2.00 14.75 7.73
C SER A 184 1.50 14.76 6.29
N GLY A 185 1.23 13.59 5.72
CA GLY A 185 0.83 13.39 4.32
C GLY A 185 1.38 12.07 3.80
N SER A 186 0.82 11.58 2.73
CA SER A 186 1.26 10.44 1.92
C SER A 186 0.55 10.52 0.57
N ASP A 187 0.72 9.55 -0.34
CA ASP A 187 0.16 9.58 -1.71
C ASP A 187 -1.35 9.81 -1.75
N ILE A 188 -2.10 9.25 -0.81
CA ILE A 188 -3.55 9.46 -0.73
C ILE A 188 -3.94 10.87 -0.31
N SER A 189 -3.03 11.66 0.24
CA SER A 189 -3.28 13.09 0.46
C SER A 189 -3.37 13.90 -0.85
N VAL A 190 -2.83 13.33 -1.93
CA VAL A 190 -2.96 13.82 -3.31
C VAL A 190 -4.16 13.17 -4.01
N LEU A 191 -4.24 11.83 -3.97
CA LEU A 191 -5.23 11.07 -4.73
C LEU A 191 -6.66 11.29 -4.21
N GLY A 192 -6.86 11.34 -2.89
CA GLY A 192 -8.17 11.57 -2.29
C GLY A 192 -8.86 12.84 -2.83
N PRO A 193 -8.27 14.03 -2.67
CA PRO A 193 -8.83 15.28 -3.20
C PRO A 193 -8.98 15.27 -4.74
N ARG A 194 -8.01 14.69 -5.46
CA ARG A 194 -8.04 14.65 -6.93
C ARG A 194 -9.29 13.96 -7.47
N TYR A 195 -9.73 12.89 -6.80
CA TYR A 195 -10.89 12.09 -7.22
C TYR A 195 -12.13 12.33 -6.36
N ASN A 196 -12.07 13.31 -5.44
CA ASN A 196 -13.13 13.60 -4.47
C ASN A 196 -13.60 12.37 -3.69
N LEU A 197 -12.63 11.58 -3.20
CA LEU A 197 -12.86 10.37 -2.41
C LEU A 197 -12.21 10.50 -1.03
N CYS A 198 -12.87 9.96 -0.02
CA CYS A 198 -12.25 9.74 1.27
C CYS A 198 -11.10 8.75 1.14
N SER A 199 -10.13 8.88 2.03
CA SER A 199 -8.92 8.06 2.02
C SER A 199 -8.41 7.81 3.43
N VAL A 200 -7.72 6.68 3.63
CA VAL A 200 -7.13 6.32 4.91
C VAL A 200 -5.77 5.66 4.71
N ASN A 201 -4.80 6.04 5.52
CA ASN A 201 -3.49 5.37 5.61
C ASN A 201 -3.47 4.47 6.84
N LEU A 202 -3.23 3.17 6.67
CA LEU A 202 -3.25 2.14 7.70
C LEU A 202 -1.84 1.69 8.08
N SER A 203 -1.66 1.29 9.34
CA SER A 203 -0.37 0.81 9.83
C SER A 203 0.17 -0.39 9.06
N ALA A 204 1.43 -0.29 8.63
CA ALA A 204 2.16 -1.30 7.86
C ALA A 204 3.11 -2.15 8.71
N GLY A 205 3.15 -1.98 10.03
CA GLY A 205 3.95 -2.80 10.94
C GLY A 205 5.42 -2.42 11.02
N TYR A 206 5.85 -1.31 10.43
CA TYR A 206 7.20 -0.79 10.59
C TYR A 206 7.27 0.30 11.67
N TYR A 207 8.48 0.59 12.14
CA TYR A 207 8.76 1.53 13.23
C TYR A 207 10.07 2.26 12.98
N SER A 208 10.20 3.46 13.54
CA SER A 208 11.42 4.27 13.45
C SER A 208 11.87 4.52 12.02
N SER A 209 10.90 4.70 11.09
CA SER A 209 11.15 5.01 9.68
C SER A 209 12.13 6.18 9.50
N HIS A 210 12.73 6.29 8.32
CA HIS A 210 13.72 7.31 7.96
C HIS A 210 14.97 7.30 8.85
N SER A 211 15.27 6.16 9.51
CA SER A 211 16.44 6.03 10.35
C SER A 211 17.07 4.63 10.25
N LYS A 212 18.38 4.54 10.54
CA LYS A 212 19.08 3.24 10.64
C LYS A 212 18.55 2.33 11.75
N ARG A 213 17.62 2.81 12.60
CA ARG A 213 16.96 2.04 13.65
C ARG A 213 15.59 1.52 13.19
N GLU A 214 15.27 1.70 11.93
CA GLU A 214 14.05 1.16 11.36
C GLU A 214 13.96 -0.35 11.59
N TYR A 215 12.80 -0.81 11.99
CA TYR A 215 12.49 -2.22 12.09
C TYR A 215 11.06 -2.52 11.67
N PHE A 216 10.84 -3.74 11.25
CA PHE A 216 9.57 -4.25 10.79
C PHE A 216 9.13 -5.46 11.60
N VAL A 217 7.82 -5.58 11.87
CA VAL A 217 7.19 -6.70 12.58
C VAL A 217 6.09 -7.28 11.68
N PRO A 218 6.36 -8.39 10.99
CA PRO A 218 5.42 -8.98 10.02
C PRO A 218 4.02 -9.27 10.56
N GLU A 219 3.92 -9.67 11.85
CA GLU A 219 2.63 -9.96 12.49
C GLU A 219 1.72 -8.72 12.56
N HIS A 220 2.31 -7.52 12.67
CA HIS A 220 1.54 -6.27 12.67
C HIS A 220 1.00 -5.95 11.27
N LEU A 221 1.79 -6.15 10.22
CA LEU A 221 1.32 -6.03 8.85
C LEU A 221 0.22 -7.06 8.55
N PHE A 222 0.42 -8.29 9.01
CA PHE A 222 -0.56 -9.35 8.80
C PHE A 222 -1.92 -9.01 9.42
N TYR A 223 -1.94 -8.37 10.58
CA TYR A 223 -3.17 -7.85 11.17
C TYR A 223 -3.88 -6.87 10.23
N THR A 224 -3.16 -5.88 9.68
CA THR A 224 -3.71 -4.91 8.74
C THR A 224 -4.26 -5.59 7.48
N VAL A 225 -3.52 -6.54 6.91
CA VAL A 225 -3.96 -7.32 5.75
C VAL A 225 -5.29 -8.05 6.02
N GLU A 226 -5.46 -8.67 7.19
CA GLU A 226 -6.73 -9.35 7.54
C GLU A 226 -7.88 -8.34 7.72
N ARG A 227 -7.62 -7.16 8.30
CA ARG A 227 -8.64 -6.09 8.38
C ARG A 227 -9.02 -5.55 7.00
N VAL A 228 -8.06 -5.36 6.11
CA VAL A 228 -8.33 -4.94 4.72
C VAL A 228 -9.17 -5.99 3.98
N LYS A 229 -8.91 -7.28 4.17
CA LYS A 229 -9.79 -8.35 3.64
C LYS A 229 -11.22 -8.23 4.17
N GLU A 230 -11.40 -7.91 5.45
CA GLU A 230 -12.73 -7.68 6.02
C GLU A 230 -13.42 -6.45 5.40
N MET A 231 -12.69 -5.34 5.20
CA MET A 231 -13.20 -4.16 4.51
C MET A 231 -13.65 -4.48 3.08
N LEU A 232 -12.84 -5.26 2.35
CA LEU A 232 -13.13 -5.67 0.97
C LEU A 232 -14.34 -6.63 0.86
N ARG A 233 -14.62 -7.42 1.90
CA ARG A 233 -15.83 -8.25 1.97
C ARG A 233 -17.07 -7.47 2.39
N ASN A 234 -16.90 -6.43 3.18
CA ASN A 234 -17.96 -5.60 3.74
C ASN A 234 -17.96 -4.19 3.12
N LYS A 235 -17.83 -4.11 1.80
CA LYS A 235 -17.77 -2.85 1.07
C LYS A 235 -19.03 -2.00 1.31
N PRO A 236 -18.90 -0.67 1.42
CA PRO A 236 -20.05 0.22 1.41
C PRO A 236 -20.77 0.16 0.06
N THR A 237 -22.06 0.48 0.04
CA THR A 237 -22.88 0.46 -1.19
C THR A 237 -22.71 1.71 -2.05
N SER A 238 -22.03 2.73 -1.54
CA SER A 238 -21.79 4.00 -2.23
C SER A 238 -20.44 4.58 -1.83
N PRO A 239 -19.82 5.40 -2.70
CA PRO A 239 -18.56 6.06 -2.40
C PRO A 239 -18.63 6.95 -1.17
N PHE A 240 -17.55 6.94 -0.37
CA PHE A 240 -17.31 7.97 0.62
C PHE A 240 -16.65 9.17 -0.05
N ARG A 241 -17.28 10.33 0.08
CA ARG A 241 -16.84 11.59 -0.55
C ARG A 241 -16.28 12.56 0.48
N LEU A 242 -15.27 13.32 0.05
CA LEU A 242 -14.85 14.52 0.78
C LEU A 242 -15.98 15.57 0.73
N LYS A 243 -16.03 16.42 1.75
CA LYS A 243 -17.06 17.47 1.84
C LYS A 243 -16.74 18.67 0.97
#